data_03fa307ddab0e60e587c9a3d6321600c
#
_entry.id   03fa307ddab0e60e587c9a3d6321600c
#
_cell.length_a   1.000
_cell.length_b   1.000
_cell.length_c   1.000
_cell.angle_alpha   90.00
_cell.angle_beta   90.00
_cell.angle_gamma   90.00
#
_symmetry.space_group_name_H-M   'P 1'
#
loop_
_entity.id
_entity.type
_entity.pdbx_description
1 polymer ?
#
loop_
_entity_poly.entity_id
_entity_poly.type
_entity_poly.pdbx_seq_one_letter_code
_entity_poly.pdbx_strand_id
1 'polypeptide(L)'
;IIRVSIPDHPSTAGQYEADPNNPTELPFVSNIDISGQKYIQIKNNEQVEITKSVQTVGNVYNTAGMNEPQTFILTPDVPSGIEQAKTFTITDTLDSRLTFTAGQTVSVQPASSAHLALQNTPFTQDTDYKITGPDANNMLTIEITGAGRNKLAQYGAESLRIEYTASINRNVIYNGTTHTNSFGEAIPNTATLDYVNASGTEYKIDSNEVEIHTGAIEIQKTDEYGAALQGAQFELYDTKEDAENGVNKLSFTTIVPNNDGTTSEEIRDYATSDANGIAYIYGVPYGRVVDLYSKNYGLAADSKSDENKTIYWLKEISAPEGYILDQTPIEVTVSG
;
A
#
# COMPACT_ATOMS: atom_id res chain seq x y z
N ILE A 1 14.62 6.03 -32.38
CA ILE A 1 14.56 6.91 -33.57
C ILE A 1 14.52 6.01 -34.80
N ILE A 2 13.37 5.92 -35.46
CA ILE A 2 13.25 5.21 -36.74
C ILE A 2 13.44 6.22 -37.84
N ARG A 3 14.47 6.03 -38.68
CA ARG A 3 14.67 6.83 -39.87
C ARG A 3 13.99 6.13 -41.05
N VAL A 4 13.00 6.79 -41.64
CA VAL A 4 12.35 6.32 -42.86
C VAL A 4 12.90 7.15 -44.00
N SER A 5 13.60 6.53 -44.97
CA SER A 5 13.98 7.22 -46.19
C SER A 5 12.80 7.19 -47.17
N ILE A 6 12.38 8.37 -47.61
CA ILE A 6 11.39 8.48 -48.68
C ILE A 6 12.17 8.39 -49.99
N PRO A 7 11.89 7.43 -50.89
CA PRO A 7 12.51 7.42 -52.20
C PRO A 7 12.11 8.70 -52.98
N ASP A 8 13.03 9.27 -53.76
CA ASP A 8 12.81 10.41 -54.65
C ASP A 8 11.78 10.03 -55.73
N HIS A 9 10.50 10.02 -55.43
CA HIS A 9 9.43 9.89 -56.38
C HIS A 9 8.47 11.08 -56.26
N PRO A 10 8.38 11.96 -57.27
CA PRO A 10 7.64 13.23 -57.17
C PRO A 10 6.11 13.06 -57.22
N SER A 11 5.58 11.85 -57.21
CA SER A 11 4.12 11.62 -57.38
C SER A 11 3.40 10.96 -56.25
N THR A 12 4.05 10.70 -55.11
CA THR A 12 3.38 10.11 -53.93
C THR A 12 3.69 10.92 -52.69
N ALA A 13 3.15 12.14 -52.61
CA ALA A 13 2.75 12.69 -51.33
C ALA A 13 1.59 11.76 -50.82
N GLY A 14 1.93 10.52 -50.49
CA GLY A 14 0.99 9.49 -50.16
C GLY A 14 0.58 9.64 -48.72
N GLN A 15 -0.68 9.78 -48.52
CA GLN A 15 -1.36 9.43 -47.29
C GLN A 15 -0.99 7.96 -46.94
N TYR A 16 -0.25 7.77 -45.87
CA TYR A 16 -0.21 6.47 -45.18
C TYR A 16 -1.49 6.39 -44.34
N GLU A 17 -2.48 5.65 -44.81
CA GLU A 17 -3.59 5.23 -43.96
C GLU A 17 -3.06 4.18 -42.98
N ALA A 18 -3.35 4.37 -41.70
CA ALA A 18 -3.07 3.36 -40.69
C ALA A 18 -3.75 2.06 -41.08
N ASP A 19 -3.04 0.94 -41.00
CA ASP A 19 -3.63 -0.39 -41.24
C ASP A 19 -4.72 -0.65 -40.18
N PRO A 20 -6.00 -0.71 -40.55
CA PRO A 20 -7.10 -0.95 -39.62
C PRO A 20 -7.00 -2.30 -38.89
N ASN A 21 -6.11 -3.19 -39.31
CA ASN A 21 -5.87 -4.49 -38.70
C ASN A 21 -4.67 -4.50 -37.72
N ASN A 22 -3.95 -3.37 -37.59
CA ASN A 22 -2.84 -3.23 -36.68
C ASN A 22 -2.97 -1.95 -35.82
N PRO A 23 -3.78 -1.96 -34.76
CA PRO A 23 -4.08 -0.78 -33.93
C PRO A 23 -2.90 -0.28 -33.09
N THR A 24 -1.73 -0.91 -33.19
CA THR A 24 -0.50 -0.48 -32.52
C THR A 24 0.36 0.45 -33.37
N GLU A 25 -0.03 0.74 -34.61
CA GLU A 25 0.61 1.81 -35.37
C GLU A 25 0.19 3.20 -34.85
N LEU A 26 1.19 3.96 -34.45
CA LEU A 26 1.04 5.27 -33.85
C LEU A 26 0.32 6.25 -34.79
N PRO A 27 -0.52 7.16 -34.27
CA PRO A 27 -1.20 8.15 -35.10
C PRO A 27 -0.17 9.02 -35.82
N PHE A 28 -0.25 9.05 -37.12
CA PHE A 28 0.57 9.90 -37.97
C PHE A 28 0.29 11.36 -37.67
N VAL A 29 1.32 12.17 -37.46
CA VAL A 29 1.18 13.63 -37.43
C VAL A 29 0.87 14.09 -38.85
N SER A 30 -0.39 14.41 -39.13
CA SER A 30 -0.80 15.04 -40.38
C SER A 30 -0.18 16.42 -40.47
N ASN A 31 0.45 16.75 -41.61
CA ASN A 31 1.10 18.02 -41.97
C ASN A 31 2.55 18.19 -41.48
N ILE A 32 3.40 17.25 -41.80
CA ILE A 32 4.84 17.52 -41.81
C ILE A 32 5.18 18.15 -43.16
N ASP A 33 5.59 19.43 -43.15
CA ASP A 33 6.22 20.06 -44.30
C ASP A 33 7.62 19.47 -44.46
N ILE A 34 7.80 18.62 -45.47
CA ILE A 34 9.07 17.97 -45.78
C ILE A 34 9.85 18.72 -46.85
N SER A 35 9.45 19.94 -47.20
CA SER A 35 10.19 20.75 -48.16
C SER A 35 11.61 21.01 -47.65
N GLY A 36 12.58 20.36 -48.26
CA GLY A 36 13.99 20.44 -47.90
C GLY A 36 14.51 19.41 -46.90
N GLN A 37 13.68 18.52 -46.38
CA GLN A 37 14.13 17.39 -45.52
C GLN A 37 14.06 16.05 -46.24
N LYS A 38 15.12 15.24 -46.10
CA LYS A 38 15.23 13.91 -46.71
C LYS A 38 14.77 12.76 -45.79
N TYR A 39 14.26 13.06 -44.59
CA TYR A 39 13.83 12.06 -43.61
C TYR A 39 12.81 12.63 -42.65
N ILE A 40 11.93 11.75 -42.21
CA ILE A 40 10.97 11.98 -41.10
C ILE A 40 11.52 11.29 -39.87
N GLN A 41 11.56 12.01 -38.77
CA GLN A 41 11.89 11.45 -37.47
C GLN A 41 10.59 11.10 -36.74
N ILE A 42 10.32 9.80 -36.62
CA ILE A 42 9.19 9.30 -35.82
C ILE A 42 9.72 9.06 -34.41
N LYS A 43 9.10 9.70 -33.42
CA LYS A 43 9.34 9.40 -32.02
C LYS A 43 8.24 8.48 -31.55
N ASN A 44 8.59 7.31 -31.05
CA ASN A 44 7.68 6.50 -30.26
C ASN A 44 7.49 7.17 -28.91
N ASN A 45 6.26 7.23 -28.41
CA ASN A 45 6.04 7.55 -27.02
C ASN A 45 6.48 6.34 -26.19
N GLU A 46 7.35 6.56 -25.22
CA GLU A 46 7.62 5.57 -24.18
C GLU A 46 6.34 5.39 -23.36
N GLN A 47 5.98 4.15 -23.12
CA GLN A 47 4.96 3.86 -22.11
C GLN A 47 5.63 4.07 -20.76
N VAL A 48 5.12 5.00 -19.98
CA VAL A 48 5.57 5.28 -18.60
C VAL A 48 4.58 4.63 -17.68
N GLU A 49 5.07 3.88 -16.72
CA GLU A 49 4.27 3.19 -15.72
C GLU A 49 4.65 3.65 -14.32
N ILE A 50 3.78 3.43 -13.37
CA ILE A 50 4.06 3.52 -11.95
C ILE A 50 3.52 2.26 -11.29
N THR A 51 4.34 1.58 -10.51
CA THR A 51 3.87 0.46 -9.69
C THR A 51 3.94 0.79 -8.21
N LYS A 52 3.07 0.16 -7.44
CA LYS A 52 2.99 0.29 -5.99
C LYS A 52 3.11 -1.07 -5.34
N SER A 53 3.81 -1.11 -4.23
CA SER A 53 4.03 -2.33 -3.45
C SER A 53 3.94 -2.02 -1.96
N VAL A 54 3.73 -3.06 -1.15
CA VAL A 54 3.77 -2.98 0.32
C VAL A 54 4.81 -3.95 0.86
N GLN A 55 5.65 -3.52 1.80
CA GLN A 55 6.76 -4.21 2.45
C GLN A 55 7.92 -4.57 1.51
N THR A 56 7.67 -5.18 0.38
CA THR A 56 8.68 -5.54 -0.63
C THR A 56 8.18 -5.24 -2.02
N VAL A 57 9.09 -4.91 -2.94
CA VAL A 57 8.78 -4.66 -4.35
C VAL A 57 8.05 -5.86 -4.94
N GLY A 58 6.93 -5.59 -5.61
CA GLY A 58 6.07 -6.58 -6.25
C GLY A 58 5.00 -7.17 -5.34
N ASN A 59 5.06 -6.95 -4.03
CA ASN A 59 4.01 -7.40 -3.12
C ASN A 59 2.85 -6.40 -3.09
N VAL A 60 1.63 -6.88 -3.36
CA VAL A 60 0.43 -6.04 -3.46
C VAL A 60 -0.56 -6.23 -2.30
N TYR A 61 -0.22 -7.07 -1.34
CA TYR A 61 -1.07 -7.40 -0.20
C TYR A 61 -0.24 -7.54 1.08
N ASN A 62 -0.79 -7.08 2.20
CA ASN A 62 -0.24 -7.37 3.52
C ASN A 62 -1.32 -7.42 4.60
N THR A 63 -0.99 -8.05 5.73
CA THR A 63 -1.78 -7.99 6.95
C THR A 63 -0.96 -7.37 8.06
N ALA A 64 -1.59 -6.58 8.91
CA ALA A 64 -0.89 -5.84 9.95
C ALA A 64 -1.73 -5.67 11.21
N GLY A 65 -1.05 -5.49 12.31
CA GLY A 65 -1.65 -4.97 13.55
C GLY A 65 -2.01 -3.49 13.43
N MET A 66 -2.92 -3.02 14.27
CA MET A 66 -3.16 -1.58 14.39
C MET A 66 -1.91 -0.88 14.91
N ASN A 67 -1.66 0.32 14.38
CA ASN A 67 -0.47 1.14 14.70
C ASN A 67 0.89 0.50 14.33
N GLU A 68 0.90 -0.63 13.68
CA GLU A 68 2.11 -1.26 13.15
C GLU A 68 2.52 -0.61 11.83
N PRO A 69 3.73 0.00 11.72
CA PRO A 69 4.15 0.67 10.50
C PRO A 69 4.30 -0.30 9.33
N GLN A 70 3.65 0.03 8.20
CA GLN A 70 3.74 -0.69 6.94
C GLN A 70 4.49 0.16 5.93
N THR A 71 5.48 -0.41 5.26
CA THR A 71 6.25 0.30 4.23
C THR A 71 5.54 0.22 2.89
N PHE A 72 5.22 1.37 2.31
CA PHE A 72 4.75 1.49 0.93
C PHE A 72 5.92 1.88 0.03
N ILE A 73 5.97 1.26 -1.15
CA ILE A 73 7.04 1.46 -2.13
C ILE A 73 6.39 1.85 -3.46
N LEU A 74 6.74 3.04 -3.97
CA LEU A 74 6.32 3.52 -5.29
C LEU A 74 7.50 3.46 -6.24
N THR A 75 7.28 2.91 -7.42
CA THR A 75 8.32 2.78 -8.44
C THR A 75 7.83 3.31 -9.79
N PRO A 76 7.79 4.67 -9.96
CA PRO A 76 7.51 5.27 -11.24
C PRO A 76 8.71 5.09 -12.19
N ASP A 77 8.43 4.78 -13.46
CA ASP A 77 9.43 4.80 -14.52
C ASP A 77 9.95 6.21 -14.79
N VAL A 78 11.22 6.31 -15.16
CA VAL A 78 11.85 7.55 -15.59
C VAL A 78 11.89 7.57 -17.13
N PRO A 79 11.05 8.39 -17.79
CA PRO A 79 11.02 8.44 -19.25
C PRO A 79 12.29 9.03 -19.85
N SER A 80 12.63 8.61 -21.07
CA SER A 80 13.72 9.21 -21.86
C SER A 80 13.49 10.70 -22.04
N GLY A 81 14.53 11.51 -21.81
CA GLY A 81 14.44 12.97 -21.89
C GLY A 81 13.73 13.62 -20.72
N ILE A 82 13.75 12.95 -19.57
CA ILE A 82 13.16 13.44 -18.29
C ILE A 82 13.68 14.84 -17.93
N GLU A 83 14.92 15.17 -18.26
CA GLU A 83 15.53 16.49 -18.02
C GLU A 83 14.81 17.64 -18.75
N GLN A 84 14.10 17.31 -19.83
CA GLN A 84 13.31 18.26 -20.63
C GLN A 84 11.83 18.29 -20.23
N ALA A 85 11.39 17.39 -19.37
CA ALA A 85 10.03 17.35 -18.86
C ALA A 85 9.69 18.63 -18.10
N LYS A 86 8.44 19.08 -18.19
CA LYS A 86 7.96 20.26 -17.47
C LYS A 86 7.65 19.94 -16.03
N THR A 87 6.97 18.81 -15.80
CA THR A 87 6.63 18.31 -14.45
C THR A 87 6.85 16.81 -14.36
N PHE A 88 7.09 16.32 -13.15
CA PHE A 88 7.07 14.92 -12.80
C PHE A 88 6.71 14.85 -11.31
N THR A 89 5.48 14.48 -11.02
CA THR A 89 4.89 14.56 -9.67
C THR A 89 4.14 13.27 -9.36
N ILE A 90 4.36 12.74 -8.20
CA ILE A 90 3.65 11.58 -7.68
C ILE A 90 2.75 12.04 -6.54
N THR A 91 1.48 11.64 -6.57
CA THR A 91 0.53 11.84 -5.48
C THR A 91 0.04 10.52 -4.95
N ASP A 92 -0.14 10.44 -3.64
CA ASP A 92 -0.63 9.26 -2.95
C ASP A 92 -1.60 9.69 -1.86
N THR A 93 -2.87 9.31 -2.02
CA THR A 93 -3.91 9.61 -1.05
C THR A 93 -4.27 8.35 -0.29
N LEU A 94 -3.89 8.31 0.99
CA LEU A 94 -4.18 7.16 1.85
C LEU A 94 -5.67 7.09 2.20
N ASP A 95 -6.20 5.86 2.24
CA ASP A 95 -7.51 5.59 2.86
C ASP A 95 -7.57 6.19 4.27
N SER A 96 -8.73 6.63 4.69
CA SER A 96 -8.95 7.26 6.01
C SER A 96 -8.57 6.35 7.19
N ARG A 97 -8.54 5.04 6.98
CA ARG A 97 -8.11 4.01 7.94
C ARG A 97 -6.59 3.86 8.05
N LEU A 98 -5.82 4.58 7.21
CA LEU A 98 -4.37 4.64 7.28
C LEU A 98 -3.92 6.03 7.76
N THR A 99 -2.79 6.07 8.44
CA THR A 99 -2.14 7.31 8.88
C THR A 99 -0.66 7.24 8.57
N PHE A 100 -0.11 8.25 7.92
CA PHE A 100 1.34 8.39 7.75
C PHE A 100 2.03 8.34 9.11
N THR A 101 3.11 7.58 9.21
CA THR A 101 3.88 7.48 10.45
C THR A 101 4.50 8.84 10.79
N ALA A 102 4.21 9.35 11.97
CA ALA A 102 4.72 10.65 12.41
C ALA A 102 6.26 10.67 12.47
N GLY A 103 6.86 11.73 11.95
CA GLY A 103 8.31 11.94 11.98
C GLY A 103 9.12 11.04 11.04
N GLN A 104 8.48 10.25 10.18
CA GLN A 104 9.19 9.47 9.17
C GLN A 104 9.85 10.36 8.12
N THR A 105 10.91 9.85 7.51
CA THR A 105 11.50 10.42 6.31
C THR A 105 10.97 9.66 5.09
N VAL A 106 10.38 10.37 4.13
CA VAL A 106 10.08 9.80 2.83
C VAL A 106 11.39 9.67 2.06
N SER A 107 11.77 8.45 1.72
CA SER A 107 12.97 8.17 0.93
C SER A 107 12.65 8.27 -0.55
N VAL A 108 13.44 9.04 -1.31
CA VAL A 108 13.32 9.14 -2.77
C VAL A 108 14.70 8.89 -3.37
N GLN A 109 14.85 7.84 -4.17
CA GLN A 109 16.14 7.42 -4.71
C GLN A 109 16.03 7.08 -6.21
N PRO A 110 17.03 7.47 -7.03
CA PRO A 110 17.18 6.94 -8.38
C PRO A 110 17.32 5.42 -8.35
N ALA A 111 16.68 4.72 -9.28
CA ALA A 111 16.65 3.28 -9.33
C ALA A 111 16.84 2.74 -10.75
N SER A 112 17.18 1.46 -10.85
CA SER A 112 17.24 0.68 -12.09
C SER A 112 15.84 0.25 -12.53
N SER A 113 15.72 -0.36 -13.70
CA SER A 113 14.48 -1.01 -14.19
C SER A 113 13.99 -2.16 -13.29
N ALA A 114 14.89 -2.74 -12.50
CA ALA A 114 14.52 -3.72 -11.47
C ALA A 114 14.11 -3.08 -10.13
N HIS A 115 13.90 -1.76 -10.10
CA HIS A 115 13.52 -0.96 -8.94
C HIS A 115 14.49 -1.02 -7.76
N LEU A 116 15.74 -1.37 -8.03
CA LEU A 116 16.82 -1.36 -7.04
C LEU A 116 17.48 0.01 -7.03
N ALA A 117 17.66 0.59 -5.84
CA ALA A 117 18.32 1.87 -5.68
C ALA A 117 19.74 1.86 -6.28
N LEU A 118 20.05 2.86 -7.11
CA LEU A 118 21.37 3.03 -7.69
C LEU A 118 22.37 3.48 -6.62
N GLN A 119 23.57 2.91 -6.66
CA GLN A 119 24.64 3.29 -5.72
C GLN A 119 25.33 4.58 -6.18
N ASN A 120 25.77 5.39 -5.21
CA ASN A 120 26.49 6.64 -5.46
C ASN A 120 25.69 7.69 -6.27
N THR A 121 24.39 7.68 -6.14
CA THR A 121 23.47 8.64 -6.78
C THR A 121 22.74 9.47 -5.73
N PRO A 122 23.41 10.44 -5.05
CA PRO A 122 22.78 11.23 -3.99
C PRO A 122 21.61 12.05 -4.54
N PHE A 123 20.44 11.88 -3.91
CA PHE A 123 19.20 12.57 -4.26
C PHE A 123 18.67 13.26 -3.00
N THR A 124 18.57 14.59 -3.04
CA THR A 124 18.43 15.42 -1.83
C THR A 124 17.09 16.13 -1.81
N GLN A 125 16.36 15.99 -0.71
CA GLN A 125 15.12 16.73 -0.47
C GLN A 125 15.37 18.24 -0.52
N ASP A 126 14.35 18.99 -0.97
CA ASP A 126 14.33 20.43 -1.19
C ASP A 126 15.27 20.95 -2.28
N THR A 127 16.07 20.06 -2.87
CA THR A 127 16.92 20.35 -4.02
C THR A 127 16.46 19.54 -5.24
N ASP A 128 16.47 18.23 -5.15
CA ASP A 128 16.19 17.31 -6.25
C ASP A 128 14.70 16.90 -6.27
N TYR A 129 14.08 16.85 -5.12
CA TYR A 129 12.66 16.61 -4.96
C TYR A 129 12.09 17.40 -3.78
N LYS A 130 10.78 17.62 -3.81
CA LYS A 130 10.03 18.23 -2.70
C LYS A 130 8.95 17.30 -2.24
N ILE A 131 8.68 17.33 -0.93
CA ILE A 131 7.59 16.59 -0.30
C ILE A 131 6.62 17.61 0.30
N THR A 132 5.34 17.44 0.00
CA THR A 132 4.25 18.22 0.58
C THR A 132 3.21 17.27 1.13
N GLY A 133 2.72 17.55 2.32
CA GLY A 133 1.74 16.71 2.99
C GLY A 133 2.35 15.82 4.10
N PRO A 134 1.55 14.88 4.66
CA PRO A 134 0.16 14.66 4.28
C PRO A 134 -0.70 15.90 4.54
N ASP A 135 -1.62 16.21 3.64
CA ASP A 135 -2.58 17.30 3.78
C ASP A 135 -3.84 16.85 4.56
N ALA A 136 -4.85 17.74 4.65
CA ALA A 136 -6.11 17.44 5.32
C ALA A 136 -6.91 16.29 4.68
N ASN A 137 -6.60 15.93 3.44
CA ASN A 137 -7.20 14.80 2.71
C ASN A 137 -6.35 13.53 2.81
N ASN A 138 -5.33 13.52 3.66
CA ASN A 138 -4.38 12.41 3.81
C ASN A 138 -3.55 12.16 2.54
N MET A 139 -3.27 13.22 1.76
CA MET A 139 -2.54 13.17 0.50
C MET A 139 -1.08 13.58 0.69
N LEU A 140 -0.17 12.72 0.23
CA LEU A 140 1.26 12.97 0.07
C LEU A 140 1.56 13.34 -1.37
N THR A 141 2.33 14.41 -1.58
CA THR A 141 2.81 14.84 -2.91
C THR A 141 4.32 14.84 -2.94
N ILE A 142 4.90 14.19 -3.95
CA ILE A 142 6.34 14.15 -4.20
C ILE A 142 6.58 14.77 -5.59
N GLU A 143 7.16 15.97 -5.63
CA GLU A 143 7.54 16.66 -6.86
C GLU A 143 9.02 16.43 -7.16
N ILE A 144 9.37 15.91 -8.32
CA ILE A 144 10.75 15.85 -8.79
C ILE A 144 11.08 17.18 -9.48
N THR A 145 11.98 17.95 -8.86
CA THR A 145 12.36 19.30 -9.35
C THR A 145 13.10 19.23 -10.69
N GLY A 146 13.31 20.39 -11.33
CA GLY A 146 14.15 20.47 -12.52
C GLY A 146 15.58 19.97 -12.27
N ALA A 147 16.15 20.26 -11.10
CA ALA A 147 17.47 19.76 -10.71
C ALA A 147 17.45 18.22 -10.54
N GLY A 148 16.41 17.68 -9.92
CA GLY A 148 16.23 16.24 -9.78
C GLY A 148 16.07 15.53 -11.13
N ARG A 149 15.25 16.05 -12.03
CA ARG A 149 15.10 15.51 -13.39
C ARG A 149 16.42 15.48 -14.17
N ASN A 150 17.24 16.54 -14.06
CA ASN A 150 18.57 16.56 -14.65
C ASN A 150 19.49 15.49 -14.07
N LYS A 151 19.46 15.29 -12.75
CA LYS A 151 20.23 14.24 -12.09
C LYS A 151 19.76 12.84 -12.48
N LEU A 152 18.46 12.59 -12.59
CA LEU A 152 17.94 11.30 -13.06
C LEU A 152 18.49 10.93 -14.42
N ALA A 153 18.49 11.88 -15.38
CA ALA A 153 19.09 11.70 -16.71
C ALA A 153 20.61 11.46 -16.61
N GLN A 154 21.32 12.24 -15.79
CA GLN A 154 22.77 12.11 -15.59
C GLN A 154 23.17 10.76 -15.00
N TYR A 155 22.36 10.23 -14.06
CA TYR A 155 22.60 8.93 -13.43
C TYR A 155 22.18 7.76 -14.31
N GLY A 156 21.44 8.02 -15.42
CA GLY A 156 20.85 6.96 -16.23
C GLY A 156 19.80 6.16 -15.45
N ALA A 157 19.08 6.83 -14.57
CA ALA A 157 18.02 6.18 -13.81
C ALA A 157 16.89 5.75 -14.73
N GLU A 158 16.43 4.51 -14.58
CA GLU A 158 15.32 3.94 -15.35
C GLU A 158 14.01 4.00 -14.57
N SER A 159 14.09 4.11 -13.23
CA SER A 159 12.95 4.33 -12.35
C SER A 159 13.36 5.16 -11.12
N LEU A 160 12.37 5.51 -10.29
CA LEU A 160 12.57 5.95 -8.91
C LEU A 160 12.14 4.84 -7.96
N ARG A 161 12.74 4.82 -6.78
CA ARG A 161 12.27 4.06 -5.63
C ARG A 161 11.90 5.05 -4.52
N ILE A 162 10.61 5.13 -4.20
CA ILE A 162 10.07 6.03 -3.19
C ILE A 162 9.50 5.17 -2.08
N GLU A 163 9.90 5.42 -0.83
CA GLU A 163 9.45 4.67 0.33
C GLU A 163 8.93 5.59 1.42
N TYR A 164 7.80 5.24 1.99
CA TYR A 164 7.23 5.86 3.17
C TYR A 164 6.51 4.81 4.02
N THR A 165 6.17 5.13 5.27
CA THR A 165 5.43 4.24 6.15
C THR A 165 4.08 4.82 6.56
N ALA A 166 3.09 3.95 6.69
CA ALA A 166 1.79 4.28 7.25
C ALA A 166 1.28 3.11 8.10
N SER A 167 0.41 3.40 9.06
CA SER A 167 -0.16 2.41 9.96
C SER A 167 -1.68 2.44 9.91
N ILE A 168 -2.30 1.29 10.18
CA ILE A 168 -3.75 1.20 10.38
C ILE A 168 -4.11 1.97 11.64
N ASN A 169 -5.09 2.87 11.53
CA ASN A 169 -5.54 3.71 12.63
C ASN A 169 -6.93 3.30 13.17
N ARG A 170 -7.42 4.04 14.17
CA ARG A 170 -8.71 3.79 14.81
C ARG A 170 -9.94 3.82 13.89
N ASN A 171 -9.82 4.38 12.68
CA ASN A 171 -10.96 4.44 11.75
C ASN A 171 -11.35 3.06 11.21
N VAL A 172 -10.55 2.02 11.42
CA VAL A 172 -10.95 0.63 11.19
C VAL A 172 -12.06 0.20 12.18
N ILE A 173 -12.09 0.81 13.38
CA ILE A 173 -13.10 0.55 14.43
C ILE A 173 -14.29 1.51 14.27
N TYR A 174 -14.00 2.80 13.96
CA TYR A 174 -14.99 3.87 13.99
C TYR A 174 -14.98 4.70 12.70
N ASN A 175 -16.16 5.13 12.28
CA ASN A 175 -16.33 6.25 11.36
C ASN A 175 -16.81 7.45 12.17
N GLY A 176 -15.90 8.37 12.49
CA GLY A 176 -16.16 9.45 13.44
C GLY A 176 -16.43 8.91 14.85
N THR A 177 -17.68 8.98 15.30
CA THR A 177 -18.13 8.44 16.60
C THR A 177 -18.94 7.14 16.48
N THR A 178 -19.22 6.71 15.25
CA THR A 178 -20.03 5.51 14.99
C THR A 178 -19.10 4.30 14.88
N HIS A 179 -19.37 3.27 15.67
CA HIS A 179 -18.69 1.99 15.60
C HIS A 179 -19.08 1.29 14.29
N THR A 180 -18.15 1.16 13.36
CA THR A 180 -18.41 0.58 12.03
C THR A 180 -17.87 -0.83 11.88
N ASN A 181 -16.81 -1.16 12.60
CA ASN A 181 -16.13 -2.46 12.57
C ASN A 181 -15.82 -2.92 11.13
N SER A 182 -14.82 -2.29 10.49
CA SER A 182 -14.35 -2.65 9.15
C SER A 182 -13.15 -3.62 9.16
N PHE A 183 -13.04 -4.44 10.21
CA PHE A 183 -12.08 -5.54 10.24
C PHE A 183 -12.42 -6.60 9.20
N GLY A 184 -11.39 -7.17 8.58
CA GLY A 184 -11.56 -8.12 7.48
C GLY A 184 -11.75 -7.46 6.11
N GLU A 185 -12.08 -6.17 6.05
CA GLU A 185 -12.18 -5.44 4.79
C GLU A 185 -10.80 -5.02 4.28
N ALA A 186 -10.66 -5.00 2.95
CA ALA A 186 -9.48 -4.43 2.31
C ALA A 186 -9.36 -2.92 2.61
N ILE A 187 -8.16 -2.49 2.95
CA ILE A 187 -7.76 -1.09 3.05
C ILE A 187 -6.92 -0.78 1.80
N PRO A 188 -7.53 -0.26 0.72
CA PRO A 188 -6.86 -0.07 -0.55
C PRO A 188 -5.94 1.15 -0.52
N ASN A 189 -4.91 1.12 -1.35
CA ASN A 189 -4.06 2.29 -1.59
C ASN A 189 -3.50 2.29 -3.01
N THR A 190 -3.67 3.42 -3.71
CA THR A 190 -3.25 3.65 -5.09
C THR A 190 -2.51 4.98 -5.17
N ALA A 191 -1.48 5.07 -6.01
CA ALA A 191 -0.77 6.32 -6.28
C ALA A 191 -0.98 6.76 -7.73
N THR A 192 -0.81 8.05 -8.00
CA THR A 192 -0.92 8.62 -9.34
C THR A 192 0.39 9.32 -9.72
N LEU A 193 0.89 9.08 -10.92
CA LEU A 193 1.96 9.85 -11.56
C LEU A 193 1.36 10.87 -12.52
N ASP A 194 1.62 12.16 -12.26
CA ASP A 194 1.33 13.27 -13.14
C ASP A 194 2.62 13.74 -13.82
N TYR A 195 2.70 13.56 -15.13
CA TYR A 195 3.89 13.85 -15.92
C TYR A 195 3.56 14.71 -17.15
N VAL A 196 4.29 15.79 -17.32
CA VAL A 196 4.19 16.64 -18.52
C VAL A 196 5.52 16.61 -19.27
N ASN A 197 5.52 16.06 -20.47
CA ASN A 197 6.73 15.93 -21.27
C ASN A 197 7.23 17.27 -21.87
N ALA A 198 8.34 17.26 -22.57
CA ALA A 198 8.95 18.42 -23.23
C ALA A 198 7.99 19.13 -24.21
N SER A 199 7.17 18.39 -24.93
CA SER A 199 6.20 18.94 -25.89
C SER A 199 4.97 19.56 -25.21
N GLY A 200 4.77 19.31 -23.91
CA GLY A 200 3.61 19.76 -23.15
C GLY A 200 2.45 18.78 -23.16
N THR A 201 2.68 17.55 -23.58
CA THR A 201 1.68 16.49 -23.44
C THR A 201 1.60 16.06 -21.97
N GLU A 202 0.38 16.02 -21.46
CA GLU A 202 0.08 15.63 -20.09
C GLU A 202 -0.28 14.15 -20.02
N TYR A 203 0.27 13.46 -19.03
CA TYR A 203 -0.01 12.08 -18.72
C TYR A 203 -0.43 11.99 -17.25
N LYS A 204 -1.51 11.25 -17.00
CA LYS A 204 -1.96 10.91 -15.67
C LYS A 204 -2.11 9.39 -15.61
N ILE A 205 -1.32 8.76 -14.76
CA ILE A 205 -1.13 7.31 -14.74
C ILE A 205 -1.31 6.84 -13.30
N ASP A 206 -2.30 5.98 -13.07
CA ASP A 206 -2.51 5.38 -11.76
C ASP A 206 -1.67 4.09 -11.62
N SER A 207 -1.18 3.84 -10.42
CA SER A 207 -0.51 2.59 -10.09
C SER A 207 -1.52 1.44 -10.01
N ASN A 208 -1.01 0.21 -9.92
CA ASN A 208 -1.82 -0.87 -9.36
C ASN A 208 -2.23 -0.52 -7.91
N GLU A 209 -3.35 -1.09 -7.48
CA GLU A 209 -3.78 -1.04 -6.09
C GLU A 209 -2.96 -2.02 -5.25
N VAL A 210 -2.67 -1.63 -4.01
CA VAL A 210 -2.21 -2.50 -2.93
C VAL A 210 -3.23 -2.49 -1.81
N GLU A 211 -3.30 -3.57 -1.05
CA GLU A 211 -4.26 -3.75 0.03
C GLU A 211 -3.56 -4.10 1.35
N ILE A 212 -4.02 -3.50 2.45
CA ILE A 212 -3.67 -3.92 3.81
C ILE A 212 -4.93 -4.40 4.51
N HIS A 213 -4.81 -5.46 5.29
CA HIS A 213 -5.89 -6.05 6.05
C HIS A 213 -5.52 -6.15 7.53
N THR A 214 -6.55 -6.16 8.38
CA THR A 214 -6.42 -6.43 9.81
C THR A 214 -7.68 -7.10 10.33
N GLY A 215 -7.53 -7.97 11.31
CA GLY A 215 -8.63 -8.71 11.92
C GLY A 215 -8.94 -8.25 13.33
N ALA A 216 -9.99 -8.83 13.88
CA ALA A 216 -10.40 -8.65 15.27
C ALA A 216 -10.96 -9.94 15.88
N ILE A 217 -10.91 -10.03 17.20
CA ILE A 217 -11.57 -11.06 17.99
C ILE A 217 -12.49 -10.36 18.98
N GLU A 218 -13.76 -10.75 18.97
CA GLU A 218 -14.73 -10.34 19.97
C GLU A 218 -15.07 -11.55 20.85
N ILE A 219 -14.91 -11.41 22.17
CA ILE A 219 -15.12 -12.46 23.15
C ILE A 219 -16.35 -12.11 23.95
N GLN A 220 -17.36 -12.99 23.94
CA GLN A 220 -18.55 -12.88 24.77
C GLN A 220 -18.36 -13.78 26.01
N LYS A 221 -18.15 -13.17 27.17
CA LYS A 221 -18.08 -13.89 28.45
C LYS A 221 -19.45 -13.95 29.12
N THR A 222 -19.92 -15.14 29.37
CA THR A 222 -21.21 -15.39 30.07
C THR A 222 -21.07 -16.45 31.15
N ASP A 223 -22.05 -16.49 32.04
CA ASP A 223 -22.25 -17.64 32.93
C ASP A 223 -22.99 -18.80 32.22
N GLU A 224 -23.27 -19.87 32.95
CA GLU A 224 -23.99 -21.03 32.45
C GLU A 224 -25.45 -20.75 32.03
N TYR A 225 -26.02 -19.64 32.47
CA TYR A 225 -27.39 -19.22 32.15
C TYR A 225 -27.41 -18.16 31.01
N GLY A 226 -26.24 -17.76 30.50
CA GLY A 226 -26.09 -16.75 29.44
C GLY A 226 -26.05 -15.31 29.95
N ALA A 227 -25.97 -15.08 31.27
CA ALA A 227 -25.82 -13.74 31.81
C ALA A 227 -24.39 -13.20 31.55
N ALA A 228 -24.29 -11.95 31.12
CA ALA A 228 -23.01 -11.28 30.83
C ALA A 228 -22.14 -11.20 32.10
N LEU A 229 -20.86 -11.47 31.95
CA LEU A 229 -19.88 -11.41 33.04
C LEU A 229 -18.80 -10.39 32.76
N GLN A 230 -18.73 -9.36 33.60
CA GLN A 230 -17.73 -8.30 33.56
C GLN A 230 -16.46 -8.72 34.33
N GLY A 231 -15.30 -8.27 33.82
CA GLY A 231 -14.02 -8.33 34.53
C GLY A 231 -13.18 -9.58 34.24
N ALA A 232 -13.64 -10.49 33.38
CA ALA A 232 -12.79 -11.56 32.87
C ALA A 232 -11.64 -10.96 32.03
N GLN A 233 -10.43 -11.53 32.17
CA GLN A 233 -9.27 -11.08 31.39
C GLN A 233 -8.74 -12.20 30.52
N PHE A 234 -8.36 -11.83 29.28
CA PHE A 234 -7.91 -12.74 28.24
C PHE A 234 -6.60 -12.27 27.63
N GLU A 235 -5.65 -13.18 27.51
CA GLU A 235 -4.41 -13.02 26.73
C GLU A 235 -4.50 -13.78 25.41
N LEU A 236 -3.75 -13.31 24.40
CA LEU A 236 -3.68 -13.89 23.06
C LEU A 236 -2.26 -14.37 22.76
N TYR A 237 -2.14 -15.50 22.06
CA TYR A 237 -0.87 -16.16 21.74
C TYR A 237 -0.87 -16.71 20.32
N ASP A 238 0.32 -16.76 19.69
CA ASP A 238 0.49 -17.37 18.37
C ASP A 238 0.44 -18.89 18.38
N THR A 239 0.87 -19.51 19.49
CA THR A 239 0.94 -20.96 19.59
C THR A 239 0.25 -21.48 20.85
N LYS A 240 -0.25 -22.72 20.77
CA LYS A 240 -0.82 -23.41 21.94
C LYS A 240 0.18 -23.57 23.06
N GLU A 241 1.43 -23.91 22.72
CA GLU A 241 2.50 -24.11 23.68
C GLU A 241 2.81 -22.82 24.46
N ASP A 242 2.85 -21.66 23.79
CA ASP A 242 3.03 -20.37 24.45
C ASP A 242 1.87 -20.06 25.39
N ALA A 243 0.63 -20.31 24.96
CA ALA A 243 -0.56 -20.14 25.80
C ALA A 243 -0.56 -21.05 27.02
N GLU A 244 -0.20 -22.34 26.89
CA GLU A 244 -0.10 -23.29 28.00
C GLU A 244 0.95 -22.81 29.02
N ASN A 245 2.11 -22.34 28.53
CA ASN A 245 3.23 -21.91 29.38
C ASN A 245 3.11 -20.45 29.85
N GLY A 246 2.20 -19.63 29.28
CA GLY A 246 2.02 -18.23 29.64
C GLY A 246 3.20 -17.35 29.23
N VAL A 247 3.85 -17.65 28.08
CA VAL A 247 5.01 -16.93 27.54
C VAL A 247 4.69 -16.38 26.15
N ASN A 248 5.47 -15.39 25.68
CA ASN A 248 5.34 -14.82 24.33
C ASN A 248 3.92 -14.33 23.99
N LYS A 249 3.19 -13.79 24.98
CA LYS A 249 1.87 -13.21 24.74
C LYS A 249 1.93 -12.03 23.78
N LEU A 250 0.90 -11.89 22.97
CA LEU A 250 0.78 -10.83 21.98
C LEU A 250 0.29 -9.52 22.61
N SER A 251 0.70 -8.40 22.01
CA SER A 251 0.13 -7.08 22.29
C SER A 251 -0.84 -6.72 21.16
N PHE A 252 -1.97 -6.13 21.52
CA PHE A 252 -3.04 -5.74 20.58
C PHE A 252 -3.76 -4.49 21.08
N THR A 253 -4.55 -3.87 20.21
CA THR A 253 -5.43 -2.78 20.62
C THR A 253 -6.70 -3.33 21.27
N THR A 254 -7.08 -2.78 22.44
CA THR A 254 -8.31 -3.14 23.15
C THR A 254 -9.06 -1.89 23.61
N ILE A 255 -10.33 -2.03 23.93
CA ILE A 255 -11.16 -0.96 24.51
C ILE A 255 -11.05 -1.01 26.04
N VAL A 256 -10.75 0.11 26.63
CA VAL A 256 -10.62 0.28 28.08
C VAL A 256 -11.61 1.33 28.57
N PRO A 257 -12.41 1.02 29.63
CA PRO A 257 -13.28 2.01 30.25
C PRO A 257 -12.47 3.06 31.01
N ASN A 258 -12.81 4.33 30.82
CA ASN A 258 -12.26 5.45 31.54
C ASN A 258 -13.06 5.76 32.82
N ASN A 259 -12.47 6.50 33.74
CA ASN A 259 -13.10 6.88 35.01
C ASN A 259 -14.31 7.84 34.84
N ASP A 260 -14.43 8.48 33.68
CA ASP A 260 -15.53 9.41 33.34
C ASP A 260 -16.70 8.73 32.63
N GLY A 261 -16.63 7.38 32.47
CA GLY A 261 -17.64 6.57 31.77
C GLY A 261 -17.49 6.54 30.25
N THR A 262 -16.44 7.16 29.71
CA THR A 262 -16.05 6.99 28.31
C THR A 262 -15.15 5.77 28.13
N THR A 263 -14.78 5.46 26.88
CA THR A 263 -13.82 4.40 26.55
C THR A 263 -12.67 4.97 25.76
N SER A 264 -11.50 4.36 25.85
CA SER A 264 -10.34 4.62 25.02
C SER A 264 -9.79 3.33 24.42
N GLU A 265 -9.11 3.47 23.26
CA GLU A 265 -8.33 2.39 22.68
C GLU A 265 -6.92 2.45 23.27
N GLU A 266 -6.46 1.31 23.81
CA GLU A 266 -5.10 1.17 24.35
C GLU A 266 -4.43 -0.09 23.80
N ILE A 267 -3.10 -0.01 23.63
CA ILE A 267 -2.30 -1.20 23.34
C ILE A 267 -2.03 -1.90 24.68
N ARG A 268 -2.50 -3.14 24.78
CA ARG A 268 -2.32 -3.99 25.94
C ARG A 268 -1.97 -5.42 25.53
N ASP A 269 -1.55 -6.21 26.50
CA ASP A 269 -1.28 -7.64 26.37
C ASP A 269 -2.40 -8.50 26.96
N TYR A 270 -3.51 -7.88 27.35
CA TYR A 270 -4.76 -8.54 27.77
C TYR A 270 -5.98 -7.67 27.45
N ALA A 271 -7.10 -8.30 27.17
CA ALA A 271 -8.41 -7.67 27.04
C ALA A 271 -9.27 -7.98 28.27
N THR A 272 -10.17 -7.06 28.64
CA THR A 272 -11.07 -7.24 29.80
C THR A 272 -12.52 -7.15 29.35
N SER A 273 -13.38 -8.08 29.77
CA SER A 273 -14.79 -8.04 29.48
C SER A 273 -15.49 -6.88 30.19
N ASP A 274 -16.30 -6.14 29.44
CA ASP A 274 -17.08 -4.99 29.88
C ASP A 274 -18.38 -5.42 30.63
N ALA A 275 -19.25 -4.46 30.94
CA ALA A 275 -20.54 -4.73 31.61
C ALA A 275 -21.51 -5.57 30.76
N ASN A 276 -21.30 -5.67 29.46
CA ASN A 276 -22.04 -6.54 28.55
C ASN A 276 -21.37 -7.89 28.37
N GLY A 277 -20.28 -8.16 29.10
CA GLY A 277 -19.48 -9.38 28.98
C GLY A 277 -18.56 -9.40 27.76
N ILE A 278 -18.35 -8.28 27.05
CA ILE A 278 -17.61 -8.27 25.80
C ILE A 278 -16.18 -7.79 26.05
N ALA A 279 -15.21 -8.57 25.58
CA ALA A 279 -13.80 -8.17 25.48
C ALA A 279 -13.38 -8.09 24.02
N TYR A 280 -12.64 -7.04 23.67
CA TYR A 280 -12.22 -6.74 22.30
C TYR A 280 -10.73 -6.91 22.14
N ILE A 281 -10.31 -7.60 21.09
CA ILE A 281 -8.94 -7.73 20.63
C ILE A 281 -8.92 -7.25 19.18
N TYR A 282 -8.36 -6.07 18.95
CA TYR A 282 -8.32 -5.41 17.66
C TYR A 282 -6.92 -5.39 17.05
N GLY A 283 -6.86 -5.44 15.73
CA GLY A 283 -5.60 -5.33 15.00
C GLY A 283 -4.80 -6.62 15.04
N VAL A 284 -5.44 -7.74 14.79
CA VAL A 284 -4.77 -9.04 14.68
C VAL A 284 -4.52 -9.34 13.20
N PRO A 285 -3.26 -9.52 12.77
CA PRO A 285 -2.95 -9.96 11.41
C PRO A 285 -3.60 -11.31 11.12
N TYR A 286 -4.00 -11.55 9.85
CA TYR A 286 -4.50 -12.84 9.42
C TYR A 286 -4.08 -13.18 7.98
N GLY A 287 -3.99 -14.47 7.67
CA GLY A 287 -3.52 -14.95 6.37
C GLY A 287 -2.00 -14.85 6.20
N ARG A 288 -1.51 -15.41 5.11
CA ARG A 288 -0.09 -15.38 4.75
C ARG A 288 0.13 -14.56 3.50
N VAL A 289 0.99 -13.57 3.59
CA VAL A 289 1.40 -12.71 2.46
C VAL A 289 1.88 -13.54 1.25
N VAL A 290 2.58 -14.62 1.49
CA VAL A 290 3.13 -15.51 0.44
C VAL A 290 2.05 -16.10 -0.46
N ASP A 291 0.87 -16.37 0.06
CA ASP A 291 -0.19 -17.10 -0.65
C ASP A 291 -0.97 -16.18 -1.61
N LEU A 292 -1.09 -14.91 -1.26
CA LEU A 292 -1.71 -13.89 -2.13
C LEU A 292 -0.76 -13.41 -3.23
N TYR A 293 0.53 -13.35 -2.94
CA TYR A 293 1.56 -13.06 -3.93
C TYR A 293 1.56 -14.12 -5.05
N SER A 294 1.47 -15.40 -4.70
CA SER A 294 1.40 -16.48 -5.68
C SER A 294 0.16 -16.42 -6.56
N LYS A 295 -0.97 -15.96 -6.03
CA LYS A 295 -2.25 -15.87 -6.74
C LYS A 295 -2.27 -14.74 -7.79
N ASN A 296 -1.60 -13.62 -7.51
CA ASN A 296 -1.57 -12.45 -8.39
C ASN A 296 -0.48 -12.52 -9.47
N TYR A 297 0.56 -13.32 -9.29
CA TYR A 297 1.68 -13.41 -10.23
C TYR A 297 1.75 -14.73 -11.03
N GLY A 298 0.69 -15.53 -11.03
CA GLY A 298 0.66 -16.80 -11.80
C GLY A 298 1.61 -17.86 -11.28
N LEU A 299 2.20 -17.67 -10.11
CA LEU A 299 2.83 -18.76 -9.38
C LEU A 299 1.72 -19.70 -8.96
N ALA A 300 1.87 -20.98 -9.27
CA ALA A 300 0.83 -22.00 -9.05
C ALA A 300 0.20 -21.84 -7.68
N ALA A 301 -1.02 -21.33 -7.65
CA ALA A 301 -1.82 -21.29 -6.46
C ALA A 301 -1.96 -22.74 -5.98
N ASP A 302 -1.22 -23.10 -4.97
CA ASP A 302 -1.62 -24.25 -4.17
C ASP A 302 -2.97 -23.85 -3.60
N SER A 303 -4.01 -24.40 -4.14
CA SER A 303 -5.41 -24.03 -3.97
C SER A 303 -5.92 -24.41 -2.58
N LYS A 304 -5.27 -23.93 -1.55
CA LYS A 304 -5.74 -24.10 -0.18
C LYS A 304 -6.65 -22.94 0.14
N SER A 305 -7.94 -23.19 0.07
CA SER A 305 -9.02 -22.31 0.50
C SER A 305 -8.93 -21.83 1.96
N ASP A 306 -7.92 -22.28 2.70
CA ASP A 306 -7.71 -22.00 4.12
C ASP A 306 -6.62 -20.95 4.40
N GLU A 307 -6.05 -20.35 3.39
CA GLU A 307 -4.83 -19.52 3.50
C GLU A 307 -5.08 -18.07 3.94
N ASN A 308 -6.32 -17.61 3.94
CA ASN A 308 -6.72 -16.28 4.44
C ASN A 308 -7.09 -16.29 5.92
N LYS A 309 -6.62 -17.25 6.69
CA LYS A 309 -6.87 -17.36 8.13
C LYS A 309 -5.59 -17.58 8.91
N THR A 310 -5.58 -17.09 10.13
CA THR A 310 -4.55 -17.38 11.14
C THR A 310 -5.20 -17.96 12.37
N ILE A 311 -4.60 -18.98 12.94
CA ILE A 311 -5.02 -19.58 14.20
C ILE A 311 -4.24 -18.92 15.33
N TYR A 312 -4.98 -18.38 16.30
CA TYR A 312 -4.48 -17.86 17.56
C TYR A 312 -4.98 -18.71 18.73
N TRP A 313 -4.36 -18.53 19.88
CA TRP A 313 -4.73 -19.21 21.12
C TRP A 313 -5.08 -18.18 22.18
N LEU A 314 -6.34 -18.21 22.64
CA LEU A 314 -6.87 -17.35 23.68
C LEU A 314 -6.79 -18.08 25.02
N LYS A 315 -6.41 -17.36 26.08
CA LYS A 315 -6.36 -17.89 27.44
C LYS A 315 -6.99 -16.94 28.43
N GLU A 316 -7.95 -17.42 29.22
CA GLU A 316 -8.48 -16.66 30.36
C GLU A 316 -7.43 -16.64 31.47
N ILE A 317 -7.05 -15.46 31.96
CA ILE A 317 -6.04 -15.27 33.00
C ILE A 317 -6.63 -14.75 34.31
N SER A 318 -7.86 -14.22 34.27
CA SER A 318 -8.62 -13.77 35.44
C SER A 318 -10.10 -14.02 35.22
N ALA A 319 -10.74 -14.75 36.12
CA ALA A 319 -12.18 -14.91 36.11
C ALA A 319 -12.87 -13.78 36.88
N PRO A 320 -14.15 -13.45 36.54
CA PRO A 320 -14.96 -12.54 37.33
C PRO A 320 -15.13 -13.01 38.78
N GLU A 321 -15.40 -12.09 39.70
CA GLU A 321 -15.60 -12.41 41.11
C GLU A 321 -16.74 -13.45 41.32
N GLY A 322 -16.45 -14.49 42.05
CA GLY A 322 -17.39 -15.57 42.30
C GLY A 322 -17.35 -16.73 41.28
N TYR A 323 -16.54 -16.66 40.26
CA TYR A 323 -16.39 -17.68 39.22
C TYR A 323 -15.02 -18.36 39.28
N ILE A 324 -15.00 -19.59 38.80
CA ILE A 324 -13.76 -20.40 38.75
C ILE A 324 -13.02 -20.06 37.44
N LEU A 325 -11.73 -19.78 37.57
CA LEU A 325 -10.85 -19.55 36.42
C LEU A 325 -10.58 -20.84 35.64
N ASP A 326 -10.88 -20.87 34.34
CA ASP A 326 -10.48 -21.93 33.43
C ASP A 326 -9.35 -21.39 32.51
N GLN A 327 -8.15 -21.89 32.73
CA GLN A 327 -6.95 -21.50 31.97
C GLN A 327 -6.69 -22.38 30.74
N THR A 328 -7.63 -23.21 30.33
CA THR A 328 -7.47 -24.03 29.13
C THR A 328 -7.40 -23.16 27.90
N PRO A 329 -6.31 -23.21 27.09
CA PRO A 329 -6.22 -22.42 25.88
C PRO A 329 -7.31 -22.79 24.87
N ILE A 330 -7.92 -21.78 24.29
CA ILE A 330 -9.00 -21.88 23.30
C ILE A 330 -8.45 -21.50 21.94
N GLU A 331 -8.63 -22.37 20.96
CA GLU A 331 -8.28 -22.07 19.57
C GLU A 331 -9.25 -21.05 18.96
N VAL A 332 -8.72 -19.98 18.36
CA VAL A 332 -9.48 -18.94 17.70
C VAL A 332 -8.94 -18.75 16.29
N THR A 333 -9.81 -18.81 15.31
CA THR A 333 -9.47 -18.55 13.90
C THR A 333 -9.86 -17.13 13.52
N VAL A 334 -8.90 -16.34 13.00
CA VAL A 334 -9.14 -15.02 12.41
C VAL A 334 -9.00 -15.14 10.90
N SER A 335 -10.01 -14.66 10.17
CA SER A 335 -10.05 -14.68 8.69
C SER A 335 -10.73 -13.43 8.16
N GLY A 336 -10.44 -13.07 6.91
CA GLY A 336 -11.15 -12.04 6.16
C GLY A 336 -12.27 -12.59 5.31
#